data_5c4936479cfffa64aa68330afa5d52c1
#
_entry.id   5c4936479cfffa64aa68330afa5d52c1
#
_cell.length_a   1.000
_cell.length_b   1.000
_cell.length_c   1.000
_cell.angle_alpha   90.00
_cell.angle_beta   90.00
_cell.angle_gamma   90.00
#
_symmetry.space_group_name_H-M   'P 1'
#
loop_
_entity.id
_entity.type
_entity.pdbx_description
1 polymer ?
#
loop_
_entity_poly.entity_id
_entity_poly.type
_entity_poly.pdbx_seq_one_letter_code
_entity_poly.pdbx_strand_id
1 'polypeptide(L)'
;LVGSEMCIRDRFNEMVVAKGKPFLGICLGMQMLFDRSYEYGEHEGLGFIPGEVVPFSLPRGMKVPHMGWNSLQILRECPLLKYVSNGEYVYYVHSYYATGCGEYTAAVSEYGVPVTGVVARGNVYGTQFHPEKSGDTGLNILRAFNEMTRGVL
;
A
#
# COMPACT_ATOMS: atom_id res chain seq x y z
N LEU A 1 -4.32 -20.55 3.41
CA LEU A 1 -4.75 -21.81 2.92
C LEU A 1 -4.72 -21.81 1.40
N VAL A 2 -4.17 -22.86 0.80
CA VAL A 2 -3.86 -22.93 -0.64
C VAL A 2 -5.08 -22.59 -1.50
N GLY A 3 -6.24 -23.14 -1.18
CA GLY A 3 -7.46 -22.88 -1.92
C GLY A 3 -7.92 -21.43 -1.86
N SER A 4 -7.79 -20.79 -0.69
CA SER A 4 -8.16 -19.37 -0.52
C SER A 4 -7.23 -18.46 -1.30
N GLU A 5 -5.92 -18.74 -1.27
CA GLU A 5 -4.94 -17.96 -2.02
C GLU A 5 -5.18 -18.02 -3.53
N MET A 6 -5.50 -19.20 -4.05
CA MET A 6 -5.83 -19.37 -5.46
C MET A 6 -7.11 -18.60 -5.82
N CYS A 7 -8.13 -18.64 -4.97
CA CYS A 7 -9.35 -17.88 -5.19
C CYS A 7 -9.12 -16.37 -5.21
N ILE A 8 -8.28 -15.86 -4.30
CA ILE A 8 -7.92 -14.44 -4.26
C ILE A 8 -7.19 -14.05 -5.54
N ARG A 9 -6.20 -14.82 -5.96
CA ARG A 9 -5.44 -14.57 -7.19
C ARG A 9 -6.35 -14.60 -8.42
N ASP A 10 -7.22 -15.58 -8.51
CA ASP A 10 -8.14 -15.72 -9.64
C ASP A 10 -9.11 -14.54 -9.70
N ARG A 11 -9.66 -14.11 -8.57
CA ARG A 11 -10.55 -12.96 -8.49
C ARG A 11 -9.83 -11.67 -8.87
N PHE A 12 -8.62 -11.49 -8.36
CA PHE A 12 -7.82 -10.32 -8.69
C PHE A 12 -7.54 -10.26 -10.18
N ASN A 13 -7.10 -11.36 -10.78
CA ASN A 13 -6.82 -11.42 -12.21
C ASN A 13 -8.07 -11.17 -13.05
N GLU A 14 -9.21 -11.73 -12.68
CA GLU A 14 -10.46 -11.56 -13.41
C GLU A 14 -11.01 -10.13 -13.28
N MET A 15 -11.14 -9.63 -12.06
CA MET A 15 -11.85 -8.37 -11.81
C MET A 15 -10.98 -7.15 -12.01
N VAL A 16 -9.72 -7.23 -11.62
CA VAL A 16 -8.83 -6.08 -11.62
C VAL A 16 -7.98 -6.03 -12.88
N VAL A 17 -7.30 -7.12 -13.21
CA VAL A 17 -6.40 -7.14 -14.38
C VAL A 17 -7.21 -7.20 -15.68
N ALA A 18 -8.11 -8.17 -15.81
CA ALA A 18 -8.85 -8.36 -17.06
C ALA A 18 -9.97 -7.34 -17.26
N LYS A 19 -10.76 -7.06 -16.22
CA LYS A 19 -11.91 -6.15 -16.32
C LYS A 19 -11.59 -4.70 -15.96
N GLY A 20 -10.39 -4.41 -15.44
CA GLY A 20 -9.97 -3.05 -15.14
C GLY A 20 -10.68 -2.39 -13.95
N LYS A 21 -11.26 -3.18 -13.05
CA LYS A 21 -11.89 -2.63 -11.85
C LYS A 21 -10.85 -1.98 -10.95
N PRO A 22 -11.11 -0.81 -10.37
CA PRO A 22 -10.18 -0.22 -9.40
C PRO A 22 -9.99 -1.12 -8.19
N PHE A 23 -8.77 -1.16 -7.69
CA PHE A 23 -8.41 -1.96 -6.53
C PHE A 23 -7.62 -1.11 -5.54
N LEU A 24 -7.97 -1.21 -4.28
CA LEU A 24 -7.21 -0.59 -3.19
C LEU A 24 -6.89 -1.65 -2.13
N GLY A 25 -5.60 -1.96 -1.99
CA GLY A 25 -5.10 -2.84 -0.93
C GLY A 25 -4.64 -2.01 0.27
N ILE A 26 -5.15 -2.32 1.45
CA ILE A 26 -4.84 -1.59 2.68
C ILE A 26 -3.98 -2.48 3.58
N CYS A 27 -2.83 -1.98 4.00
CA CYS A 27 -1.88 -2.66 4.89
C CYS A 27 -1.50 -4.04 4.35
N LEU A 28 -2.02 -5.12 4.91
CA LEU A 28 -1.79 -6.46 4.40
C LEU A 28 -2.23 -6.61 2.94
N GLY A 29 -3.34 -5.94 2.56
CA GLY A 29 -3.83 -5.93 1.18
C GLY A 29 -2.85 -5.30 0.20
N MET A 30 -2.14 -4.24 0.61
CA MET A 30 -1.05 -3.70 -0.20
C MET A 30 0.11 -4.71 -0.31
N GLN A 31 0.48 -5.32 0.81
CA GLN A 31 1.60 -6.25 0.84
C GLN A 31 1.38 -7.46 -0.06
N MET A 32 0.13 -7.87 -0.27
CA MET A 32 -0.21 -8.96 -1.18
C MET A 32 0.09 -8.66 -2.65
N LEU A 33 0.24 -7.40 -3.03
CA LEU A 33 0.49 -7.00 -4.42
C LEU A 33 1.89 -7.36 -4.93
N PHE A 34 2.84 -7.57 -4.03
CA PHE A 34 4.25 -7.75 -4.35
C PHE A 34 4.59 -9.19 -4.71
N ASP A 35 5.85 -9.42 -5.07
CA ASP A 35 6.31 -10.76 -5.48
C ASP A 35 6.36 -11.72 -4.30
N ARG A 36 6.85 -11.25 -3.14
CA ARG A 36 7.08 -12.09 -1.96
C ARG A 36 6.89 -11.31 -0.68
N SER A 37 6.52 -12.04 0.38
CA SER A 37 6.53 -11.56 1.74
C SER A 37 7.26 -12.56 2.62
N TYR A 38 8.03 -12.04 3.58
CA TYR A 38 8.76 -12.87 4.53
C TYR A 38 8.12 -12.87 5.92
N GLU A 39 6.93 -12.28 6.05
CA GLU A 39 6.18 -12.33 7.30
C GLU A 39 5.58 -13.73 7.49
N TYR A 40 5.87 -14.36 8.64
CA TYR A 40 5.46 -15.74 8.95
C TYR A 40 6.00 -16.75 7.94
N GLY A 41 7.27 -16.60 7.52
CA GLY A 41 7.90 -17.44 6.51
C GLY A 41 7.81 -16.82 5.13
N GLU A 42 8.39 -17.47 4.15
CA GLU A 42 8.41 -16.97 2.78
C GLU A 42 7.10 -17.32 2.08
N HIS A 43 6.40 -16.31 1.57
CA HIS A 43 5.13 -16.47 0.85
C HIS A 43 5.17 -15.72 -0.48
N GLU A 44 4.62 -16.35 -1.50
CA GLU A 44 4.42 -15.72 -2.79
C GLU A 44 3.24 -14.75 -2.73
N GLY A 45 3.43 -13.53 -3.28
CA GLY A 45 2.35 -12.56 -3.44
C GLY A 45 1.68 -12.69 -4.80
N LEU A 46 0.88 -11.68 -5.15
CA LEU A 46 0.20 -11.64 -6.45
C LEU A 46 1.17 -11.32 -7.60
N GLY A 47 2.36 -10.78 -7.30
CA GLY A 47 3.35 -10.45 -8.31
C GLY A 47 2.92 -9.34 -9.26
N PHE A 48 1.96 -8.52 -8.86
CA PHE A 48 1.48 -7.43 -9.72
C PHE A 48 2.41 -6.22 -9.68
N ILE A 49 2.99 -5.94 -8.52
CA ILE A 49 3.98 -4.87 -8.35
C ILE A 49 5.32 -5.51 -7.96
N PRO A 50 6.41 -5.25 -8.70
CA PRO A 50 7.72 -5.78 -8.33
C PRO A 50 8.13 -5.32 -6.94
N GLY A 51 8.69 -6.22 -6.16
CA GLY A 51 9.19 -5.90 -4.84
C GLY A 51 8.96 -7.02 -3.84
N GLU A 52 9.48 -6.80 -2.64
CA GLU A 52 9.39 -7.78 -1.55
C GLU A 52 9.00 -7.08 -0.26
N VAL A 53 8.29 -7.80 0.59
CA VAL A 53 7.89 -7.34 1.92
C VAL A 53 8.83 -7.99 2.93
N VAL A 54 9.63 -7.15 3.60
CA VAL A 54 10.72 -7.60 4.48
C VAL A 54 10.59 -6.99 5.87
N PRO A 55 11.20 -7.62 6.90
CA PRO A 55 11.17 -7.04 8.23
C PRO A 55 12.02 -5.76 8.28
N PHE A 56 11.66 -4.86 9.20
CA PHE A 56 12.48 -3.67 9.46
C PHE A 56 13.85 -4.07 9.98
N SER A 57 14.87 -3.35 9.48
CA SER A 57 16.22 -3.38 10.04
C SER A 57 16.57 -1.92 10.34
N LEU A 58 16.31 -1.49 11.57
CA LEU A 58 16.33 -0.08 11.95
C LEU A 58 17.54 0.26 12.80
N PRO A 59 17.95 1.55 12.85
CA PRO A 59 18.94 2.02 13.80
C PRO A 59 18.55 1.69 15.23
N ARG A 60 19.56 1.58 16.10
CA ARG A 60 19.37 1.25 17.51
C ARG A 60 18.44 2.27 18.17
N GLY A 61 17.48 1.81 18.97
CA GLY A 61 16.54 2.64 19.70
C GLY A 61 15.21 2.88 19.01
N MET A 62 15.09 2.51 17.74
CA MET A 62 13.80 2.59 17.04
C MET A 62 12.98 1.33 17.26
N LYS A 63 11.69 1.54 17.49
CA LYS A 63 10.78 0.44 17.83
C LYS A 63 10.17 -0.21 16.59
N VAL A 64 9.90 -1.50 16.69
CA VAL A 64 9.10 -2.26 15.75
C VAL A 64 7.93 -2.84 16.56
N PRO A 65 6.69 -2.65 16.11
CA PRO A 65 6.24 -2.10 14.82
C PRO A 65 6.41 -0.59 14.69
N HIS A 66 6.44 -0.11 13.44
CA HIS A 66 6.20 1.28 13.08
C HIS A 66 4.73 1.55 13.37
N MET A 67 4.44 2.24 14.46
CA MET A 67 3.08 2.43 14.96
C MET A 67 2.87 3.92 15.31
N GLY A 68 1.79 4.47 14.79
CA GLY A 68 1.41 5.85 15.06
C GLY A 68 1.33 6.70 13.81
N TRP A 69 1.24 8.00 14.03
CA TRP A 69 1.10 8.99 12.96
C TRP A 69 2.44 9.32 12.36
N ASN A 70 2.49 9.38 11.03
CA ASN A 70 3.68 9.81 10.30
C ASN A 70 3.25 10.56 9.04
N SER A 71 4.08 11.49 8.60
CA SER A 71 3.76 12.33 7.46
C SER A 71 4.09 11.65 6.13
N LEU A 72 3.28 11.93 5.12
CA LEU A 72 3.50 11.45 3.76
C LEU A 72 4.28 12.47 2.96
N GLN A 73 5.33 11.99 2.29
CA GLN A 73 6.00 12.73 1.23
C GLN A 73 5.55 12.18 -0.11
N ILE A 74 4.86 13.01 -0.88
CA ILE A 74 4.32 12.63 -2.18
C ILE A 74 5.44 12.78 -3.21
N LEU A 75 5.77 11.68 -3.89
CA LEU A 75 6.88 11.64 -4.84
C LEU A 75 6.44 11.91 -6.27
N ARG A 76 5.19 11.64 -6.59
CA ARG A 76 4.63 11.84 -7.93
C ARG A 76 3.12 12.01 -7.86
N GLU A 77 2.54 12.54 -8.92
CA GLU A 77 1.09 12.62 -9.02
C GLU A 77 0.47 11.23 -8.99
N CYS A 78 -0.61 11.11 -8.23
CA CYS A 78 -1.33 9.85 -8.06
C CYS A 78 -2.81 10.18 -7.87
N PRO A 79 -3.71 9.58 -8.67
CA PRO A 79 -5.14 9.86 -8.55
C PRO A 79 -5.70 9.60 -7.16
N LEU A 80 -5.15 8.61 -6.44
CA LEU A 80 -5.56 8.31 -5.07
C LEU A 80 -5.28 9.47 -4.11
N LEU A 81 -4.27 10.27 -4.40
CA LEU A 81 -3.79 11.36 -3.53
C LEU A 81 -4.24 12.75 -3.99
N LYS A 82 -5.22 12.83 -4.89
CA LYS A 82 -5.61 14.13 -5.47
C LYS A 82 -6.13 15.16 -4.47
N TYR A 83 -6.64 14.69 -3.32
CA TYR A 83 -7.12 15.56 -2.24
C TYR A 83 -6.14 15.67 -1.08
N VAL A 84 -4.94 15.08 -1.20
CA VAL A 84 -3.94 15.04 -0.15
C VAL A 84 -2.79 15.96 -0.50
N SER A 85 -2.40 16.80 0.45
CA SER A 85 -1.23 17.68 0.32
C SER A 85 0.01 17.02 0.90
N ASN A 86 1.16 17.37 0.35
CA ASN A 86 2.43 16.86 0.86
C ASN A 86 2.59 17.20 2.34
N GLY A 87 3.02 16.23 3.15
CA GLY A 87 3.24 16.42 4.57
C GLY A 87 2.06 16.09 5.47
N GLU A 88 0.90 15.73 4.92
CA GLU A 88 -0.23 15.29 5.73
C GLU A 88 0.07 13.98 6.44
N TYR A 89 -0.55 13.78 7.60
CA TYR A 89 -0.26 12.65 8.49
C TYR A 89 -1.25 11.51 8.28
N VAL A 90 -0.71 10.29 8.33
CA VAL A 90 -1.48 9.04 8.24
C VAL A 90 -1.04 8.09 9.35
N TYR A 91 -1.90 7.12 9.66
CA TYR A 91 -1.66 6.19 10.77
C TYR A 91 -1.12 4.86 10.28
N TYR A 92 0.04 4.48 10.80
CA TYR A 92 0.72 3.22 10.51
C TYR A 92 0.64 2.25 11.67
N VAL A 93 0.55 0.97 11.37
CA VAL A 93 0.84 -0.11 12.32
C VAL A 93 1.28 -1.35 11.53
N HIS A 94 2.60 -1.54 11.41
CA HIS A 94 3.15 -2.66 10.66
C HIS A 94 4.59 -2.95 11.09
N SER A 95 5.01 -4.21 10.93
CA SER A 95 6.37 -4.67 11.29
C SER A 95 7.20 -5.05 10.07
N TYR A 96 6.56 -5.19 8.91
CA TYR A 96 7.19 -5.47 7.63
C TYR A 96 6.86 -4.36 6.66
N TYR A 97 7.73 -4.13 5.70
CA TYR A 97 7.52 -3.05 4.74
C TYR A 97 8.00 -3.45 3.34
N ALA A 98 7.47 -2.77 2.31
CA ALA A 98 7.76 -3.07 0.93
C ALA A 98 9.08 -2.44 0.49
N THR A 99 9.89 -3.20 -0.23
CA THR A 99 11.16 -2.78 -0.83
C THR A 99 11.20 -3.16 -2.30
N GLY A 100 12.07 -2.50 -3.07
CA GLY A 100 12.25 -2.82 -4.49
C GLY A 100 11.11 -2.37 -5.41
N CYS A 101 10.21 -1.53 -4.91
CA CYS A 101 9.03 -1.07 -5.65
C CYS A 101 9.07 0.43 -6.00
N GLY A 102 10.27 1.04 -6.01
CA GLY A 102 10.41 2.49 -6.19
C GLY A 102 9.76 3.03 -7.44
N GLU A 103 9.75 2.28 -8.52
CA GLU A 103 9.12 2.68 -9.79
C GLU A 103 7.61 2.93 -9.63
N TYR A 104 6.96 2.21 -8.72
CA TYR A 104 5.52 2.31 -8.49
C TYR A 104 5.17 2.99 -7.16
N THR A 105 6.16 3.52 -6.45
CA THR A 105 5.93 4.20 -5.18
C THR A 105 5.48 5.63 -5.43
N ALA A 106 4.29 5.97 -4.94
CA ALA A 106 3.72 7.31 -5.10
C ALA A 106 4.00 8.21 -3.89
N ALA A 107 4.13 7.64 -2.70
CA ALA A 107 4.41 8.40 -1.49
C ALA A 107 5.17 7.55 -0.48
N VAL A 108 6.00 8.20 0.33
CA VAL A 108 6.81 7.56 1.37
C VAL A 108 6.67 8.29 2.70
N SER A 109 6.95 7.58 3.78
CA SER A 109 7.14 8.16 5.11
C SER A 109 8.51 7.74 5.64
N GLU A 110 9.17 8.61 6.38
CA GLU A 110 10.49 8.31 6.94
C GLU A 110 10.35 7.66 8.30
N TYR A 111 10.96 6.49 8.48
CA TYR A 111 11.02 5.81 9.76
C TYR A 111 12.34 5.03 9.88
N GLY A 112 13.44 5.75 9.99
CA GLY A 112 14.79 5.17 9.97
C GLY A 112 15.22 4.66 8.60
N VAL A 113 14.24 4.37 7.75
CA VAL A 113 14.36 4.03 6.34
C VAL A 113 13.18 4.69 5.62
N PRO A 114 13.27 4.94 4.30
CA PRO A 114 12.09 5.37 3.55
C PRO A 114 11.10 4.21 3.49
N VAL A 115 9.91 4.42 4.06
CA VAL A 115 8.83 3.43 4.05
C VAL A 115 7.87 3.76 2.92
N THR A 116 7.66 2.83 2.00
CA THR A 116 6.66 3.00 0.94
C THR A 116 5.28 3.05 1.57
N GLY A 117 4.65 4.22 1.50
CA GLY A 117 3.32 4.44 2.05
C GLY A 117 2.21 4.19 1.05
N VAL A 118 2.43 4.57 -0.21
CA VAL A 118 1.45 4.40 -1.28
C VAL A 118 2.13 3.86 -2.53
N VAL A 119 1.53 2.83 -3.12
CA VAL A 119 1.93 2.33 -4.44
C VAL A 119 0.77 2.49 -5.42
N ALA A 120 1.11 2.65 -6.70
CA ALA A 120 0.12 2.76 -7.77
C ALA A 120 0.65 2.15 -9.05
N ARG A 121 -0.16 1.31 -9.68
CA ARG A 121 0.12 0.79 -11.02
C ARG A 121 -1.22 0.61 -11.74
N GLY A 122 -1.44 1.45 -12.78
CA GLY A 122 -2.71 1.42 -13.51
C GLY A 122 -3.89 1.72 -12.58
N ASN A 123 -4.84 0.81 -12.52
CA ASN A 123 -6.04 0.91 -11.68
C ASN A 123 -5.85 0.31 -10.28
N VAL A 124 -4.63 -0.10 -9.94
CA VAL A 124 -4.31 -0.77 -8.68
C VAL A 124 -3.55 0.18 -7.76
N TYR A 125 -4.04 0.31 -6.54
CA TYR A 125 -3.45 1.16 -5.51
C TYR A 125 -3.25 0.37 -4.23
N GLY A 126 -2.24 0.75 -3.45
CA GLY A 126 -2.02 0.19 -2.13
C GLY A 126 -1.60 1.26 -1.14
N THR A 127 -2.05 1.14 0.11
CA THR A 127 -1.59 1.96 1.22
C THR A 127 -1.04 1.05 2.31
N GLN A 128 0.16 1.36 2.82
CA GLN A 128 0.71 0.64 3.97
C GLN A 128 0.03 1.08 5.26
N PHE A 129 -0.35 2.34 5.34
CA PHE A 129 -1.12 2.87 6.46
C PHE A 129 -2.60 2.51 6.31
N HIS A 130 -3.35 2.78 7.36
CA HIS A 130 -4.80 2.55 7.40
C HIS A 130 -5.55 3.85 7.14
N PRO A 131 -6.11 4.06 5.94
CA PRO A 131 -6.88 5.29 5.67
C PRO A 131 -8.05 5.45 6.62
N GLU A 132 -8.71 4.34 6.99
CA GLU A 132 -9.84 4.36 7.91
C GLU A 132 -9.47 4.86 9.31
N LYS A 133 -8.17 4.85 9.65
CA LYS A 133 -7.63 5.33 10.92
C LYS A 133 -6.85 6.62 10.79
N SER A 134 -6.86 7.24 9.63
CA SER A 134 -6.02 8.39 9.30
C SER A 134 -6.77 9.71 9.24
N GLY A 135 -7.89 9.84 9.95
CA GLY A 135 -8.64 11.08 10.06
C GLY A 135 -9.09 11.63 8.71
N ASP A 136 -9.04 12.94 8.56
CA ASP A 136 -9.48 13.62 7.34
C ASP A 136 -8.63 13.26 6.12
N THR A 137 -7.33 13.09 6.30
CA THR A 137 -6.44 12.66 5.23
C THR A 137 -6.88 11.30 4.68
N GLY A 138 -7.18 10.37 5.58
CA GLY A 138 -7.67 9.04 5.20
C GLY A 138 -9.03 9.09 4.50
N LEU A 139 -9.94 9.93 4.98
CA LEU A 139 -11.23 10.13 4.33
C LEU A 139 -11.08 10.67 2.91
N ASN A 140 -10.14 11.58 2.70
CA ASN A 140 -9.86 12.13 1.39
C ASN A 140 -9.30 11.07 0.43
N ILE A 141 -8.49 10.15 0.93
CA ILE A 141 -7.99 9.02 0.14
C ILE A 141 -9.14 8.10 -0.25
N LEU A 142 -9.98 7.73 0.70
CA LEU A 142 -11.15 6.88 0.44
C LEU A 142 -12.15 7.56 -0.50
N ARG A 143 -12.32 8.88 -0.38
CA ARG A 143 -13.15 9.67 -1.28
C ARG A 143 -12.62 9.59 -2.71
N ALA A 144 -11.31 9.78 -2.90
CA ALA A 144 -10.70 9.69 -4.23
C ALA A 144 -10.91 8.30 -4.84
N PHE A 145 -10.73 7.25 -4.04
CA PHE A 145 -10.95 5.88 -4.51
C PHE A 145 -12.42 5.63 -4.86
N ASN A 146 -13.34 6.09 -4.02
CA ASN A 146 -14.77 5.95 -4.29
C ASN A 146 -15.15 6.64 -5.61
N GLU A 147 -14.59 7.80 -5.89
CA GLU A 147 -14.84 8.50 -7.16
C GLU A 147 -14.34 7.68 -8.36
N MET A 148 -13.20 7.00 -8.22
CA MET A 148 -12.71 6.09 -9.26
C MET A 148 -13.66 4.94 -9.52
N THR A 149 -14.22 4.33 -8.47
CA THR A 149 -15.17 3.21 -8.62
C THR A 149 -16.48 3.64 -9.27
N ARG A 150 -16.81 4.94 -9.17
CA ARG A 150 -18.01 5.51 -9.78
C ARG A 150 -17.74 6.13 -11.15
N GLY A 151 -16.51 6.01 -11.66
CA GLY A 151 -16.14 6.58 -12.95
C GLY A 151 -16.00 8.11 -12.92
N VAL A 152 -15.86 8.72 -11.74
CA VAL A 152 -15.65 10.15 -11.58
C VAL A 152 -14.18 10.38 -11.24
N LEU A 153 -13.44 11.03 -12.10
CA LEU A 153 -12.01 11.31 -11.90
C LEU A 153 -11.74 12.79 -11.73
#